data_487a9ac13655fddd2bdb9cf2b8493da0
#
_entry.id   487a9ac13655fddd2bdb9cf2b8493da0
#
_cell.length_a   1.000
_cell.length_b   1.000
_cell.length_c   1.000
_cell.angle_alpha   90.00
_cell.angle_beta   90.00
_cell.angle_gamma   90.00
#
_symmetry.space_group_name_H-M   'P 1'
#
loop_
_entity.id
_entity.type
_entity.pdbx_description
1 polymer ?
#
loop_
_entity_poly.entity_id
_entity_poly.type
_entity_poly.pdbx_seq_one_letter_code
_entity_poly.pdbx_strand_id
1 'polypeptide(L)'
;RQLQQRGDSVCVTSREKDVTLELLDDFCIQHTRISRKGNGAIGLFLELLARNINLYRVARRFRPDIIVSNNSPCGSHVAWLLRIMSIVFDDTEIHRFSRMLYRPLVTEAHSPDCYRISLGRKHRRYAGYHSLAYLHPDHFRPDPDIVRAMGLDRGGRMVLLRFVSWGAMHDVGLGGLSAEDKLRLVRKLEPHARVLISAEGELDESLQAFRVDIPLMEMHHLLAFVDVIIGESATMCSEAAVLGTPAIYIDEKGRGYTDEQEHKYGLCFNFRPDDYKGIEAKALELLALDDTRGHFEPAHA
;
A
#
# COMPACT_ATOMS: atom_id res chain seq x y z
N ARG A 1 -12.01 -10.90 -11.52
CA ARG A 1 -13.37 -11.42 -11.35
C ARG A 1 -14.37 -10.65 -12.21
N GLN A 2 -14.50 -9.33 -12.10
CA GLN A 2 -15.44 -8.54 -12.91
C GLN A 2 -15.23 -8.69 -14.42
N LEU A 3 -13.99 -8.67 -14.93
CA LEU A 3 -13.68 -8.92 -16.34
C LEU A 3 -14.11 -10.33 -16.75
N GLN A 4 -13.82 -11.33 -15.95
CA GLN A 4 -14.23 -12.72 -16.22
C GLN A 4 -15.76 -12.87 -16.22
N GLN A 5 -16.47 -12.16 -15.34
CA GLN A 5 -17.95 -12.13 -15.33
C GLN A 5 -18.53 -11.49 -16.59
N ARG A 6 -17.79 -10.59 -17.25
CA ARG A 6 -18.15 -10.00 -18.55
C ARG A 6 -17.81 -10.90 -19.73
N GLY A 7 -17.17 -12.05 -19.49
CA GLY A 7 -16.75 -12.99 -20.53
C GLY A 7 -15.34 -12.79 -21.05
N ASP A 8 -14.55 -11.88 -20.44
CA ASP A 8 -13.16 -11.66 -20.82
C ASP A 8 -12.26 -12.79 -20.30
N SER A 9 -11.31 -13.23 -21.14
CA SER A 9 -10.25 -14.16 -20.73
C SER A 9 -9.15 -13.39 -20.01
N VAL A 10 -8.85 -13.78 -18.76
CA VAL A 10 -7.85 -13.11 -17.92
C VAL A 10 -6.72 -14.06 -17.56
N CYS A 11 -5.48 -13.66 -17.85
CA CYS A 11 -4.27 -14.35 -17.44
C CYS A 11 -3.50 -13.47 -16.44
N VAL A 12 -3.34 -13.95 -15.21
CA VAL A 12 -2.59 -13.24 -14.17
C VAL A 12 -1.16 -13.76 -14.13
N THR A 13 -0.20 -12.84 -14.15
CA THR A 13 1.22 -13.16 -13.97
C THR A 13 1.73 -12.49 -12.70
N SER A 14 2.54 -13.19 -11.93
CA SER A 14 3.03 -12.73 -10.64
C SER A 14 4.56 -12.70 -10.56
N ARG A 15 5.03 -11.84 -9.69
CA ARG A 15 6.42 -11.77 -9.23
C ARG A 15 6.47 -12.28 -7.79
N GLU A 16 7.35 -13.23 -7.51
CA GLU A 16 7.60 -13.64 -6.13
C GLU A 16 8.36 -12.53 -5.40
N LYS A 17 7.59 -11.73 -4.70
CA LYS A 17 8.06 -10.59 -3.92
C LYS A 17 7.10 -10.35 -2.77
N ASP A 18 7.64 -10.18 -1.56
CA ASP A 18 6.87 -9.90 -0.35
C ASP A 18 5.68 -10.89 -0.20
N VAL A 19 4.51 -10.40 0.13
CA VAL A 19 3.28 -11.20 0.36
C VAL A 19 2.47 -11.48 -0.92
N THR A 20 2.99 -11.16 -2.12
CA THR A 20 2.18 -11.18 -3.36
C THR A 20 1.62 -12.56 -3.68
N LEU A 21 2.42 -13.63 -3.51
CA LEU A 21 1.95 -14.98 -3.85
C LEU A 21 0.90 -15.47 -2.86
N GLU A 22 1.13 -15.26 -1.56
CA GLU A 22 0.20 -15.58 -0.49
C GLU A 22 -1.17 -14.93 -0.72
N LEU A 23 -1.19 -13.61 -0.98
CA LEU A 23 -2.44 -12.91 -1.29
C LEU A 23 -3.16 -13.45 -2.53
N LEU A 24 -2.44 -13.80 -3.59
CA LEU A 24 -3.06 -14.37 -4.78
C LEU A 24 -3.68 -15.74 -4.50
N ASP A 25 -3.00 -16.55 -3.69
CA ASP A 25 -3.48 -17.89 -3.28
C ASP A 25 -4.69 -17.77 -2.35
N ASP A 26 -4.64 -16.87 -1.35
CA ASP A 26 -5.75 -16.59 -0.43
C ASP A 26 -7.01 -16.10 -1.17
N PHE A 27 -6.83 -15.25 -2.17
CA PHE A 27 -7.93 -14.82 -3.05
C PHE A 27 -8.35 -15.87 -4.09
N CYS A 28 -7.74 -17.05 -4.09
CA CYS A 28 -7.98 -18.10 -5.09
C CYS A 28 -7.81 -17.59 -6.53
N ILE A 29 -6.80 -16.72 -6.77
CA ILE A 29 -6.49 -16.19 -8.10
C ILE A 29 -5.43 -17.06 -8.74
N GLN A 30 -5.82 -17.81 -9.79
CA GLN A 30 -4.86 -18.56 -10.58
C GLN A 30 -3.87 -17.62 -11.26
N HIS A 31 -2.56 -17.87 -11.05
CA HIS A 31 -1.52 -17.03 -11.59
C HIS A 31 -0.30 -17.83 -12.08
N THR A 32 0.48 -17.23 -12.97
CA THR A 32 1.75 -17.79 -13.44
C THR A 32 2.90 -16.96 -12.89
N ARG A 33 3.75 -17.57 -12.03
CA ARG A 33 4.96 -16.93 -11.55
C ARG A 33 5.95 -16.76 -12.68
N ILE A 34 6.35 -15.52 -12.96
CA ILE A 34 7.28 -15.17 -14.03
C ILE A 34 8.67 -14.76 -13.56
N SER A 35 8.83 -14.36 -12.29
CA SER A 35 10.13 -14.07 -11.70
C SER A 35 10.10 -14.14 -10.16
N ARG A 36 11.32 -14.15 -9.58
CA ARG A 36 11.58 -13.93 -8.17
C ARG A 36 12.44 -12.69 -8.00
N LYS A 37 12.19 -11.87 -6.96
CA LYS A 37 12.95 -10.65 -6.67
C LYS A 37 14.43 -10.94 -6.59
N GLY A 38 15.22 -10.28 -7.45
CA GLY A 38 16.68 -10.34 -7.42
C GLY A 38 17.27 -9.43 -6.33
N ASN A 39 18.46 -9.77 -5.86
CA ASN A 39 19.19 -9.00 -4.85
C ASN A 39 20.23 -8.09 -5.49
N GLY A 40 20.30 -6.85 -5.02
CA GLY A 40 21.24 -5.85 -5.53
C GLY A 40 20.94 -5.40 -6.97
N ALA A 41 21.71 -4.45 -7.48
CA ALA A 41 21.48 -3.86 -8.81
C ALA A 41 21.60 -4.87 -9.96
N ILE A 42 22.62 -5.73 -9.91
CA ILE A 42 22.85 -6.76 -10.93
C ILE A 42 21.73 -7.80 -10.90
N GLY A 43 21.36 -8.28 -9.71
CA GLY A 43 20.28 -9.26 -9.56
C GLY A 43 18.93 -8.71 -10.04
N LEU A 44 18.62 -7.46 -9.76
CA LEU A 44 17.41 -6.79 -10.25
C LEU A 44 17.44 -6.60 -11.78
N PHE A 45 18.59 -6.31 -12.37
CA PHE A 45 18.73 -6.20 -13.82
C PHE A 45 18.53 -7.57 -14.50
N LEU A 46 19.19 -8.63 -14.01
CA LEU A 46 19.01 -9.99 -14.53
C LEU A 46 17.58 -10.49 -14.35
N GLU A 47 16.96 -10.19 -13.22
CA GLU A 47 15.54 -10.47 -12.99
C GLU A 47 14.65 -9.74 -14.00
N LEU A 48 14.94 -8.46 -14.29
CA LEU A 48 14.17 -7.69 -15.27
C LEU A 48 14.20 -8.35 -16.65
N LEU A 49 15.39 -8.83 -17.07
CA LEU A 49 15.53 -9.58 -18.32
C LEU A 49 14.74 -10.90 -18.31
N ALA A 50 14.94 -11.71 -17.27
CA ALA A 50 14.22 -12.98 -17.11
C ALA A 50 12.70 -12.77 -17.08
N ARG A 51 12.23 -11.74 -16.37
CA ARG A 51 10.81 -11.38 -16.28
C ARG A 51 10.23 -10.97 -17.63
N ASN A 52 10.97 -10.19 -18.42
CA ASN A 52 10.56 -9.84 -19.79
C ASN A 52 10.43 -11.10 -20.69
N ILE A 53 11.41 -12.01 -20.63
CA ILE A 53 11.39 -13.24 -21.42
C ILE A 53 10.22 -14.14 -21.02
N ASN A 54 10.01 -14.34 -19.72
CA ASN A 54 8.95 -15.20 -19.23
C ASN A 54 7.56 -14.60 -19.51
N LEU A 55 7.38 -13.29 -19.30
CA LEU A 55 6.14 -12.61 -19.66
C LEU A 55 5.88 -12.68 -21.16
N TYR A 56 6.90 -12.52 -22.02
CA TYR A 56 6.77 -12.68 -23.44
C TYR A 56 6.31 -14.09 -23.84
N ARG A 57 6.87 -15.14 -23.20
CA ARG A 57 6.45 -16.53 -23.46
C ARG A 57 4.98 -16.78 -23.08
N VAL A 58 4.56 -16.26 -21.91
CA VAL A 58 3.16 -16.33 -21.47
C VAL A 58 2.26 -15.58 -22.43
N ALA A 59 2.58 -14.33 -22.77
CA ALA A 59 1.79 -13.51 -23.68
C ALA A 59 1.69 -14.10 -25.08
N ARG A 60 2.77 -14.68 -25.62
CA ARG A 60 2.74 -15.39 -26.93
C ARG A 60 1.79 -16.58 -26.94
N ARG A 61 1.68 -17.29 -25.81
CA ARG A 61 0.78 -18.44 -25.68
C ARG A 61 -0.66 -18.01 -25.46
N PHE A 62 -0.89 -17.04 -24.57
CA PHE A 62 -2.20 -16.55 -24.19
C PHE A 62 -2.82 -15.64 -25.26
N ARG A 63 -1.99 -14.87 -26.00
CA ARG A 63 -2.37 -13.91 -27.05
C ARG A 63 -3.31 -12.81 -26.51
N PRO A 64 -2.90 -12.03 -25.49
CA PRO A 64 -3.74 -10.97 -24.96
C PRO A 64 -3.90 -9.82 -25.97
N ASP A 65 -5.04 -9.14 -25.93
CA ASP A 65 -5.27 -7.87 -26.63
C ASP A 65 -4.65 -6.70 -25.86
N ILE A 66 -4.61 -6.80 -24.53
CA ILE A 66 -4.15 -5.75 -23.64
C ILE A 66 -3.29 -6.36 -22.53
N ILE A 67 -2.18 -5.70 -22.16
CA ILE A 67 -1.42 -5.98 -20.94
C ILE A 67 -1.63 -4.83 -19.95
N VAL A 68 -2.16 -5.15 -18.77
CA VAL A 68 -2.34 -4.22 -17.67
C VAL A 68 -1.31 -4.50 -16.58
N SER A 69 -0.70 -3.47 -16.02
CA SER A 69 0.29 -3.64 -14.95
C SER A 69 0.27 -2.46 -13.98
N ASN A 70 0.70 -2.71 -12.73
CA ASN A 70 0.94 -1.67 -11.75
C ASN A 70 2.44 -1.38 -11.70
N ASN A 71 2.84 -0.19 -12.11
CA ASN A 71 4.21 0.34 -12.12
C ASN A 71 5.29 -0.66 -12.62
N SER A 72 4.94 -1.55 -13.55
CA SER A 72 5.84 -2.58 -14.07
C SER A 72 6.32 -2.28 -15.49
N PRO A 73 7.64 -2.12 -15.72
CA PRO A 73 8.16 -1.90 -17.08
C PRO A 73 7.92 -3.09 -18.01
N CYS A 74 7.94 -4.33 -17.47
CA CYS A 74 7.85 -5.54 -18.28
C CYS A 74 6.55 -5.62 -19.10
N GLY A 75 5.43 -5.17 -18.52
CA GLY A 75 4.15 -5.12 -19.24
C GLY A 75 4.25 -4.26 -20.52
N SER A 76 4.83 -3.06 -20.38
CA SER A 76 5.02 -2.14 -21.51
C SER A 76 6.05 -2.64 -22.52
N HIS A 77 7.16 -3.25 -22.08
CA HIS A 77 8.17 -3.82 -22.96
C HIS A 77 7.61 -4.94 -23.84
N VAL A 78 6.91 -5.88 -23.20
CA VAL A 78 6.35 -7.03 -23.92
C VAL A 78 5.19 -6.62 -24.83
N ALA A 79 4.32 -5.72 -24.37
CA ALA A 79 3.23 -5.20 -25.20
C ALA A 79 3.76 -4.47 -26.43
N TRP A 80 4.78 -3.62 -26.27
CA TRP A 80 5.44 -2.95 -27.40
C TRP A 80 6.02 -3.94 -28.41
N LEU A 81 6.71 -4.99 -27.92
CA LEU A 81 7.29 -6.02 -28.78
C LEU A 81 6.23 -6.82 -29.55
N LEU A 82 5.08 -7.08 -28.93
CA LEU A 82 3.96 -7.79 -29.53
C LEU A 82 3.00 -6.88 -30.30
N ARG A 83 3.21 -5.57 -30.28
CA ARG A 83 2.36 -4.54 -30.92
C ARG A 83 0.91 -4.57 -30.41
N ILE A 84 0.74 -4.79 -29.12
CA ILE A 84 -0.56 -4.75 -28.43
C ILE A 84 -0.61 -3.60 -27.43
N MET A 85 -1.80 -3.31 -26.93
CA MET A 85 -2.01 -2.24 -25.95
C MET A 85 -1.35 -2.54 -24.61
N SER A 86 -0.76 -1.52 -23.98
CA SER A 86 -0.33 -1.60 -22.58
C SER A 86 -0.91 -0.46 -21.76
N ILE A 87 -1.45 -0.80 -20.60
CA ILE A 87 -1.95 0.13 -19.60
C ILE A 87 -1.12 -0.04 -18.33
N VAL A 88 -0.53 1.04 -17.85
CA VAL A 88 0.21 1.06 -16.59
C VAL A 88 -0.53 1.95 -15.60
N PHE A 89 -0.86 1.41 -14.44
CA PHE A 89 -1.29 2.19 -13.29
C PHE A 89 -0.08 2.58 -12.45
N ASP A 90 0.01 3.83 -12.02
CA ASP A 90 1.10 4.35 -11.19
C ASP A 90 0.55 5.41 -10.23
N ASP A 91 0.75 5.22 -8.93
CA ASP A 91 0.32 6.12 -7.86
C ASP A 91 1.48 6.54 -6.94
N THR A 92 2.70 6.05 -7.23
CA THR A 92 3.83 6.18 -6.31
C THR A 92 4.99 6.91 -6.97
N GLU A 93 5.19 8.17 -6.59
CA GLU A 93 6.15 9.10 -7.21
C GLU A 93 7.62 8.69 -7.07
N ILE A 94 7.98 7.89 -6.07
CA ILE A 94 9.37 7.51 -5.82
C ILE A 94 9.94 6.52 -6.84
N HIS A 95 9.11 5.82 -7.59
CA HIS A 95 9.53 4.79 -8.55
C HIS A 95 10.10 5.38 -9.87
N ARG A 96 11.03 6.32 -9.76
CA ARG A 96 11.60 7.04 -10.90
C ARG A 96 12.19 6.12 -11.98
N PHE A 97 12.92 5.08 -11.56
CA PHE A 97 13.57 4.16 -12.49
C PHE A 97 12.55 3.32 -13.27
N SER A 98 11.57 2.75 -12.61
CA SER A 98 10.49 2.01 -13.28
C SER A 98 9.77 2.88 -14.31
N ARG A 99 9.42 4.09 -13.91
CA ARG A 99 8.76 5.10 -14.76
C ARG A 99 9.58 5.45 -15.99
N MET A 100 10.88 5.62 -15.85
CA MET A 100 11.79 5.90 -16.98
C MET A 100 11.76 4.75 -18.01
N LEU A 101 11.63 3.50 -17.56
CA LEU A 101 11.63 2.33 -18.43
C LEU A 101 10.29 2.10 -19.14
N TYR A 102 9.14 2.29 -18.48
CA TYR A 102 7.85 2.02 -19.12
C TYR A 102 7.31 3.19 -19.95
N ARG A 103 7.57 4.45 -19.54
CA ARG A 103 6.98 5.66 -20.13
C ARG A 103 7.13 5.79 -21.64
N PRO A 104 8.28 5.50 -22.27
CA PRO A 104 8.42 5.60 -23.72
C PRO A 104 7.58 4.57 -24.47
N LEU A 105 7.36 3.39 -23.90
CA LEU A 105 6.79 2.21 -24.56
C LEU A 105 5.31 1.97 -24.24
N VAL A 106 4.81 2.51 -23.11
CA VAL A 106 3.43 2.35 -22.68
C VAL A 106 2.44 2.97 -23.68
N THR A 107 1.28 2.37 -23.87
CA THR A 107 0.18 2.96 -24.64
C THR A 107 -0.53 4.04 -23.83
N GLU A 108 -0.95 3.72 -22.61
CA GLU A 108 -1.52 4.67 -21.65
C GLU A 108 -0.98 4.43 -20.25
N ALA A 109 -0.70 5.53 -19.52
CA ALA A 109 -0.34 5.49 -18.11
C ALA A 109 -1.44 6.20 -17.31
N HIS A 110 -2.00 5.49 -16.33
CA HIS A 110 -3.11 5.95 -15.52
C HIS A 110 -2.64 6.23 -14.09
N SER A 111 -3.06 7.36 -13.53
CA SER A 111 -2.78 7.73 -12.14
C SER A 111 -3.94 8.48 -11.49
N PRO A 112 -4.03 8.48 -10.15
CA PRO A 112 -4.92 9.38 -9.43
C PRO A 112 -4.70 10.85 -9.81
N ASP A 113 -5.73 11.68 -9.69
CA ASP A 113 -5.62 13.13 -9.95
C ASP A 113 -4.58 13.82 -9.04
N CYS A 114 -4.43 13.33 -7.81
CA CYS A 114 -3.45 13.82 -6.84
C CYS A 114 -1.98 13.46 -7.17
N TYR A 115 -1.73 12.63 -8.19
CA TYR A 115 -0.37 12.23 -8.56
C TYR A 115 0.44 13.43 -9.03
N ARG A 116 1.55 13.72 -8.33
CA ARG A 116 2.34 14.95 -8.51
C ARG A 116 3.09 15.06 -9.83
N ILE A 117 3.29 13.92 -10.53
CA ILE A 117 4.17 13.84 -11.70
C ILE A 117 3.34 13.75 -12.98
N SER A 118 3.74 14.50 -14.01
CA SER A 118 3.16 14.33 -15.35
C SER A 118 3.88 13.23 -16.12
N LEU A 119 3.11 12.28 -16.65
CA LEU A 119 3.62 11.20 -17.51
C LEU A 119 3.58 11.57 -19.01
N GLY A 120 3.20 12.81 -19.33
CA GLY A 120 3.18 13.36 -20.69
C GLY A 120 1.87 13.05 -21.42
N ARG A 121 1.91 13.00 -22.78
CA ARG A 121 0.71 12.89 -23.63
C ARG A 121 -0.11 11.60 -23.45
N LYS A 122 0.51 10.54 -22.94
CA LYS A 122 -0.12 9.24 -22.70
C LYS A 122 -0.71 9.13 -21.30
N HIS A 123 -0.62 10.18 -20.49
CA HIS A 123 -1.10 10.23 -19.13
C HIS A 123 -2.62 10.41 -19.09
N ARG A 124 -3.30 9.54 -18.38
CA ARG A 124 -4.71 9.62 -18.03
C ARG A 124 -4.85 9.73 -16.52
N ARG A 125 -5.58 10.71 -16.06
CA ARG A 125 -5.87 10.90 -14.65
C ARG A 125 -7.29 10.42 -14.35
N TYR A 126 -7.50 9.95 -13.14
CA TYR A 126 -8.83 9.55 -12.65
C TYR A 126 -9.04 10.06 -11.23
N ALA A 127 -10.30 10.38 -10.91
CA ALA A 127 -10.70 10.72 -9.56
C ALA A 127 -10.71 9.48 -8.67
N GLY A 128 -10.03 9.54 -7.53
CA GLY A 128 -9.95 8.46 -6.56
C GLY A 128 -8.55 7.89 -6.37
N TYR A 129 -8.44 6.79 -5.64
CA TYR A 129 -7.19 6.11 -5.25
C TYR A 129 -7.17 4.67 -5.72
N HIS A 130 -6.00 4.05 -5.84
CA HIS A 130 -5.86 2.62 -6.19
C HIS A 130 -6.58 1.72 -5.18
N SER A 131 -6.57 2.07 -3.90
CA SER A 131 -7.23 1.32 -2.83
C SER A 131 -8.74 1.22 -3.00
N LEU A 132 -9.39 2.16 -3.69
CA LEU A 132 -10.82 2.08 -4.00
C LEU A 132 -11.19 0.90 -4.93
N ALA A 133 -10.21 0.33 -5.65
CA ALA A 133 -10.47 -0.86 -6.45
C ALA A 133 -10.88 -2.09 -5.61
N TYR A 134 -10.55 -2.10 -4.31
CA TYR A 134 -10.85 -3.20 -3.40
C TYR A 134 -11.46 -2.76 -2.06
N LEU A 135 -11.35 -1.47 -1.67
CA LEU A 135 -11.93 -0.94 -0.43
C LEU A 135 -13.20 -0.11 -0.65
N HIS A 136 -13.65 0.08 -1.90
CA HIS A 136 -14.92 0.74 -2.15
C HIS A 136 -16.06 0.00 -1.44
N PRO A 137 -17.05 0.69 -0.85
CA PRO A 137 -18.18 0.05 -0.13
C PRO A 137 -18.95 -1.00 -0.91
N ASP A 138 -18.95 -0.93 -2.24
CA ASP A 138 -19.53 -1.95 -3.12
C ASP A 138 -18.74 -3.28 -3.13
N HIS A 139 -17.49 -3.28 -2.67
CA HIS A 139 -16.59 -4.43 -2.77
C HIS A 139 -16.09 -4.90 -1.42
N PHE A 140 -16.03 -4.01 -0.45
CA PHE A 140 -15.53 -4.29 0.89
C PHE A 140 -16.44 -3.69 1.95
N ARG A 141 -16.79 -4.49 2.93
CA ARG A 141 -17.52 -4.06 4.13
C ARG A 141 -16.74 -4.51 5.34
N PRO A 142 -16.29 -3.59 6.20
CA PRO A 142 -15.65 -3.95 7.46
C PRO A 142 -16.56 -4.84 8.32
N ASP A 143 -15.98 -5.90 8.89
CA ASP A 143 -16.71 -6.84 9.74
C ASP A 143 -16.09 -6.83 11.15
N PRO A 144 -16.83 -6.37 12.18
CA PRO A 144 -16.34 -6.32 13.55
C PRO A 144 -16.15 -7.71 14.16
N ASP A 145 -16.86 -8.73 13.67
CA ASP A 145 -16.75 -10.08 14.21
C ASP A 145 -15.37 -10.69 13.89
N ILE A 146 -14.76 -10.31 12.77
CA ILE A 146 -13.39 -10.71 12.44
C ILE A 146 -12.41 -10.15 13.47
N VAL A 147 -12.50 -8.85 13.80
CA VAL A 147 -11.64 -8.21 14.81
C VAL A 147 -11.86 -8.82 16.20
N ARG A 148 -13.11 -9.15 16.50
CA ARG A 148 -13.48 -9.84 17.76
C ARG A 148 -12.93 -11.26 17.82
N ALA A 149 -12.97 -12.00 16.72
CA ALA A 149 -12.40 -13.34 16.62
C ALA A 149 -10.88 -13.36 16.81
N MET A 150 -10.18 -12.29 16.39
CA MET A 150 -8.75 -12.10 16.67
C MET A 150 -8.46 -11.76 18.15
N GLY A 151 -9.49 -11.58 19.00
CA GLY A 151 -9.33 -11.19 20.41
C GLY A 151 -8.83 -9.73 20.57
N LEU A 152 -9.00 -8.92 19.57
CA LEU A 152 -8.53 -7.53 19.57
C LEU A 152 -9.59 -6.56 20.08
N ASP A 153 -10.87 -6.86 19.85
CA ASP A 153 -12.00 -6.08 20.40
C ASP A 153 -12.25 -6.45 21.88
N ARG A 154 -11.57 -5.76 22.77
CA ARG A 154 -11.74 -5.92 24.24
C ARG A 154 -12.39 -4.71 24.91
N GLY A 155 -12.96 -3.82 24.13
CA GLY A 155 -13.44 -2.52 24.58
C GLY A 155 -12.29 -1.53 24.79
N GLY A 156 -12.56 -0.26 24.66
CA GLY A 156 -11.58 0.82 24.73
C GLY A 156 -10.95 1.12 23.36
N ARG A 157 -10.06 2.10 23.35
CA ARG A 157 -9.38 2.60 22.15
C ARG A 157 -8.25 1.69 21.70
N MET A 158 -8.02 1.64 20.39
CA MET A 158 -6.96 0.86 19.76
C MET A 158 -6.13 1.73 18.84
N VAL A 159 -4.82 1.65 18.95
CA VAL A 159 -3.86 2.27 18.03
C VAL A 159 -3.05 1.18 17.35
N LEU A 160 -2.99 1.20 16.02
CA LEU A 160 -2.12 0.32 15.26
C LEU A 160 -0.84 1.08 14.86
N LEU A 161 0.31 0.57 15.28
CA LEU A 161 1.61 1.03 14.82
C LEU A 161 2.09 0.12 13.68
N ARG A 162 2.46 0.71 12.55
CA ARG A 162 2.98 -0.03 11.40
C ARG A 162 4.42 0.36 11.11
N PHE A 163 5.35 -0.54 11.40
CA PHE A 163 6.76 -0.37 11.10
C PHE A 163 7.18 -1.19 9.89
N VAL A 164 7.92 -0.57 8.97
CA VAL A 164 8.43 -1.22 7.76
C VAL A 164 9.93 -1.50 7.85
N SER A 165 10.39 -2.49 7.10
CA SER A 165 11.82 -2.77 6.95
C SER A 165 12.42 -1.83 5.91
N TRP A 166 13.30 -0.93 6.33
CA TRP A 166 14.05 -0.04 5.45
C TRP A 166 15.27 -0.79 4.87
N GLY A 167 15.18 -1.28 3.66
CA GLY A 167 16.28 -2.07 3.05
C GLY A 167 16.15 -2.23 1.53
N ALA A 168 15.18 -1.59 0.90
CA ALA A 168 15.05 -1.61 -0.55
C ALA A 168 15.95 -0.56 -1.22
N MET A 169 16.30 -0.76 -2.49
CA MET A 169 17.20 0.15 -3.24
C MET A 169 16.68 1.60 -3.37
N HIS A 170 15.39 1.80 -3.21
CA HIS A 170 14.76 3.12 -3.22
C HIS A 170 14.73 3.78 -1.83
N ASP A 171 15.11 3.04 -0.79
CA ASP A 171 15.14 3.51 0.61
C ASP A 171 16.51 4.08 1.00
N VAL A 172 17.49 4.11 0.09
CA VAL A 172 18.83 4.64 0.38
C VAL A 172 18.71 6.11 0.82
N GLY A 173 19.07 6.37 2.07
CA GLY A 173 18.98 7.69 2.69
C GLY A 173 17.58 8.04 3.21
N LEU A 174 16.65 7.07 3.24
CA LEU A 174 15.35 7.17 3.88
C LEU A 174 15.38 6.34 5.17
N GLY A 175 14.69 6.80 6.19
CA GLY A 175 14.54 6.10 7.47
C GLY A 175 13.17 6.40 8.07
N GLY A 176 12.71 5.47 8.89
CA GLY A 176 11.55 5.69 9.76
C GLY A 176 11.96 6.24 11.11
N LEU A 177 11.07 6.09 12.08
CA LEU A 177 11.36 6.41 13.48
C LEU A 177 12.53 5.60 14.02
N SER A 178 13.36 6.22 14.86
CA SER A 178 14.41 5.51 15.58
C SER A 178 13.81 4.47 16.54
N ALA A 179 14.60 3.46 16.92
CA ALA A 179 14.15 2.46 17.91
C ALA A 179 13.75 3.11 19.23
N GLU A 180 14.47 4.16 19.64
CA GLU A 180 14.17 4.93 20.85
C GLU A 180 12.83 5.67 20.71
N ASP A 181 12.57 6.32 19.57
CA ASP A 181 11.33 7.03 19.33
C ASP A 181 10.13 6.08 19.23
N LYS A 182 10.31 4.89 18.62
CA LYS A 182 9.28 3.84 18.61
C LYS A 182 8.88 3.42 20.02
N LEU A 183 9.85 3.14 20.86
CA LEU A 183 9.62 2.76 22.25
C LEU A 183 8.97 3.90 23.06
N ARG A 184 9.46 5.13 22.86
CA ARG A 184 8.91 6.31 23.49
C ARG A 184 7.46 6.55 23.09
N LEU A 185 7.13 6.39 21.80
CA LEU A 185 5.77 6.53 21.30
C LEU A 185 4.83 5.49 21.93
N VAL A 186 5.24 4.22 21.97
CA VAL A 186 4.46 3.16 22.64
C VAL A 186 4.14 3.54 24.09
N ARG A 187 5.16 3.89 24.88
CA ARG A 187 4.98 4.29 26.30
C ARG A 187 4.03 5.47 26.48
N LYS A 188 4.00 6.38 25.51
CA LYS A 188 3.11 7.55 25.54
C LYS A 188 1.66 7.19 25.20
N LEU A 189 1.45 6.21 24.34
CA LEU A 189 0.11 5.82 23.89
C LEU A 189 -0.57 4.81 24.81
N GLU A 190 0.20 3.94 25.49
CA GLU A 190 -0.33 2.90 26.40
C GLU A 190 -1.36 3.41 27.44
N PRO A 191 -1.19 4.60 28.09
CA PRO A 191 -2.18 5.11 29.03
C PRO A 191 -3.51 5.50 28.39
N HIS A 192 -3.55 5.68 27.07
CA HIS A 192 -4.70 6.23 26.33
C HIS A 192 -5.40 5.18 25.44
N ALA A 193 -4.67 4.17 24.98
CA ALA A 193 -5.17 3.18 24.07
C ALA A 193 -4.41 1.86 24.17
N ARG A 194 -5.05 0.77 23.75
CA ARG A 194 -4.36 -0.50 23.50
C ARG A 194 -3.46 -0.33 22.26
N VAL A 195 -2.17 -0.46 22.45
CA VAL A 195 -1.20 -0.38 21.36
C VAL A 195 -1.03 -1.76 20.73
N LEU A 196 -1.15 -1.81 19.41
CA LEU A 196 -0.92 -2.98 18.55
C LEU A 196 0.23 -2.66 17.60
N ILE A 197 1.18 -3.56 17.41
CA ILE A 197 2.31 -3.36 16.47
C ILE A 197 2.29 -4.42 15.39
N SER A 198 2.18 -3.96 14.13
CA SER A 198 2.43 -4.78 12.93
C SER A 198 3.77 -4.37 12.32
N ALA A 199 4.71 -5.30 12.20
CA ALA A 199 6.05 -5.01 11.69
C ALA A 199 6.48 -6.03 10.65
N GLU A 200 7.19 -5.58 9.60
CA GLU A 200 7.75 -6.44 8.55
C GLU A 200 9.06 -7.12 8.96
N GLY A 201 9.74 -6.59 9.94
CA GLY A 201 11.04 -7.06 10.40
C GLY A 201 11.04 -7.47 11.88
N GLU A 202 12.25 -7.65 12.38
CA GLU A 202 12.46 -7.87 13.81
C GLU A 202 12.12 -6.60 14.58
N LEU A 203 11.40 -6.75 15.70
CA LEU A 203 11.15 -5.69 16.66
C LEU A 203 12.14 -5.81 17.81
N ASP A 204 12.48 -4.68 18.41
CA ASP A 204 13.18 -4.66 19.69
C ASP A 204 12.44 -5.52 20.72
N GLU A 205 13.20 -6.20 21.60
CA GLU A 205 12.64 -7.12 22.61
C GLU A 205 11.58 -6.43 23.48
N SER A 206 11.78 -5.15 23.80
CA SER A 206 10.85 -4.35 24.60
C SER A 206 9.51 -4.07 23.90
N LEU A 207 9.43 -4.22 22.58
CA LEU A 207 8.23 -4.00 21.76
C LEU A 207 7.51 -5.29 21.39
N GLN A 208 8.11 -6.46 21.65
CA GLN A 208 7.54 -7.76 21.27
C GLN A 208 6.17 -8.04 21.92
N ALA A 209 5.96 -7.55 23.14
CA ALA A 209 4.68 -7.71 23.86
C ALA A 209 3.48 -7.03 23.16
N PHE A 210 3.74 -6.08 22.28
CA PHE A 210 2.72 -5.32 21.52
C PHE A 210 2.50 -5.88 20.12
N ARG A 211 3.35 -6.82 19.69
CA ARG A 211 3.26 -7.40 18.36
C ARG A 211 1.97 -8.18 18.19
N VAL A 212 1.32 -7.95 17.05
CA VAL A 212 0.15 -8.71 16.61
C VAL A 212 0.43 -9.30 15.23
N ASP A 213 0.14 -10.58 15.10
CA ASP A 213 0.19 -11.28 13.83
C ASP A 213 -1.22 -11.33 13.25
N ILE A 214 -1.44 -10.52 12.23
CA ILE A 214 -2.74 -10.34 11.61
C ILE A 214 -2.70 -11.02 10.24
N PRO A 215 -3.61 -11.96 9.94
CA PRO A 215 -3.73 -12.53 8.62
C PRO A 215 -3.91 -11.42 7.57
N LEU A 216 -3.23 -11.54 6.45
CA LEU A 216 -3.23 -10.49 5.41
C LEU A 216 -4.63 -10.12 4.93
N MET A 217 -5.51 -11.11 4.82
CA MET A 217 -6.90 -10.93 4.42
C MET A 217 -7.75 -10.15 5.43
N GLU A 218 -7.33 -10.14 6.70
CA GLU A 218 -8.08 -9.54 7.80
C GLU A 218 -7.59 -8.13 8.16
N MET A 219 -6.45 -7.72 7.59
CA MET A 219 -5.83 -6.43 7.90
C MET A 219 -6.77 -5.23 7.66
N HIS A 220 -7.52 -5.23 6.55
CA HIS A 220 -8.44 -4.13 6.25
C HIS A 220 -9.63 -4.07 7.22
N HIS A 221 -10.07 -5.21 7.75
CA HIS A 221 -11.06 -5.22 8.83
C HIS A 221 -10.50 -4.55 10.08
N LEU A 222 -9.27 -4.89 10.48
CA LEU A 222 -8.64 -4.22 11.62
C LEU A 222 -8.45 -2.71 11.38
N LEU A 223 -7.95 -2.31 10.19
CA LEU A 223 -7.76 -0.89 9.84
C LEU A 223 -9.06 -0.09 9.99
N ALA A 224 -10.21 -0.68 9.66
CA ALA A 224 -11.51 -0.03 9.81
C ALA A 224 -11.97 0.08 11.27
N PHE A 225 -11.34 -0.63 12.23
CA PHE A 225 -11.79 -0.68 13.62
C PHE A 225 -10.78 -0.14 14.63
N VAL A 226 -9.57 0.22 14.26
CA VAL A 226 -8.67 0.99 15.13
C VAL A 226 -9.05 2.46 15.15
N ASP A 227 -8.74 3.17 16.24
CA ASP A 227 -9.02 4.60 16.35
C ASP A 227 -8.01 5.44 15.57
N VAL A 228 -6.77 5.00 15.50
CA VAL A 228 -5.69 5.67 14.76
C VAL A 228 -4.69 4.62 14.25
N ILE A 229 -4.22 4.79 13.03
CA ILE A 229 -2.99 4.13 12.57
C ILE A 229 -1.83 5.13 12.55
N ILE A 230 -0.67 4.72 13.02
CA ILE A 230 0.58 5.49 12.96
C ILE A 230 1.63 4.62 12.29
N GLY A 231 2.21 5.08 11.19
CA GLY A 231 3.18 4.20 10.53
C GLY A 231 3.92 4.77 9.35
N GLU A 232 4.86 3.94 8.92
CA GLU A 232 5.82 4.22 7.84
C GLU A 232 5.33 3.68 6.49
N SER A 233 4.16 3.01 6.45
CA SER A 233 3.56 2.46 5.23
C SER A 233 2.54 3.41 4.62
N ALA A 234 2.89 4.08 3.54
CA ALA A 234 1.98 4.96 2.81
C ALA A 234 0.69 4.25 2.38
N THR A 235 0.81 3.00 1.92
CA THR A 235 -0.34 2.20 1.47
C THR A 235 -1.31 1.97 2.62
N MET A 236 -0.84 1.47 3.76
CA MET A 236 -1.72 1.17 4.90
C MET A 236 -2.33 2.43 5.52
N CYS A 237 -1.56 3.53 5.60
CA CYS A 237 -2.10 4.81 6.07
C CYS A 237 -3.19 5.35 5.13
N SER A 238 -2.97 5.24 3.82
CA SER A 238 -3.97 5.63 2.82
C SER A 238 -5.20 4.72 2.82
N GLU A 239 -5.02 3.42 3.00
CA GLU A 239 -6.11 2.44 3.11
C GLU A 239 -6.97 2.72 4.35
N ALA A 240 -6.35 3.01 5.48
CA ALA A 240 -7.05 3.40 6.70
C ALA A 240 -7.87 4.68 6.49
N ALA A 241 -7.27 5.71 5.86
CA ALA A 241 -7.98 6.94 5.52
C ALA A 241 -9.18 6.70 4.60
N VAL A 242 -9.06 5.82 3.59
CA VAL A 242 -10.18 5.41 2.72
C VAL A 242 -11.28 4.68 3.50
N LEU A 243 -10.93 3.96 4.57
CA LEU A 243 -11.87 3.29 5.46
C LEU A 243 -12.46 4.21 6.55
N GLY A 244 -12.10 5.50 6.55
CA GLY A 244 -12.56 6.49 7.53
C GLY A 244 -11.77 6.50 8.84
N THR A 245 -10.65 5.79 8.91
CA THR A 245 -9.77 5.76 10.07
C THR A 245 -8.63 6.77 9.91
N PRO A 246 -8.45 7.73 10.85
CA PRO A 246 -7.37 8.69 10.78
C PRO A 246 -6.01 8.01 10.85
N ALA A 247 -5.08 8.50 10.03
CA ALA A 247 -3.74 7.96 9.89
C ALA A 247 -2.68 9.04 10.11
N ILE A 248 -1.60 8.67 10.78
CA ILE A 248 -0.37 9.47 10.86
C ILE A 248 0.69 8.76 10.03
N TYR A 249 1.01 9.33 8.89
CA TYR A 249 2.00 8.80 7.97
C TYR A 249 3.36 9.44 8.16
N ILE A 250 4.39 8.62 8.35
CA ILE A 250 5.75 9.06 8.68
C ILE A 250 6.68 8.70 7.52
N ASP A 251 7.14 9.71 6.77
CA ASP A 251 8.03 9.56 5.62
C ASP A 251 8.77 10.86 5.30
N GLU A 252 9.94 10.77 4.74
CA GLU A 252 10.75 11.90 4.29
C GLU A 252 10.13 12.70 3.12
N LYS A 253 9.37 12.05 2.24
CA LYS A 253 8.94 12.61 0.94
C LYS A 253 7.44 12.73 0.76
N GLY A 254 6.65 12.00 1.58
CA GLY A 254 5.20 11.91 1.40
C GLY A 254 4.80 11.31 0.04
N ARG A 255 3.51 11.30 -0.23
CA ARG A 255 2.90 10.85 -1.51
C ARG A 255 1.78 11.80 -1.91
N GLY A 256 1.48 11.90 -3.20
CA GLY A 256 0.40 12.76 -3.67
C GLY A 256 -0.95 12.40 -3.07
N TYR A 257 -1.23 11.11 -2.91
CA TYR A 257 -2.49 10.65 -2.32
C TYR A 257 -2.56 10.89 -0.79
N THR A 258 -1.46 10.76 -0.04
CA THR A 258 -1.47 11.09 1.39
C THR A 258 -1.60 12.59 1.62
N ASP A 259 -1.01 13.43 0.75
CA ASP A 259 -1.20 14.89 0.80
C ASP A 259 -2.65 15.28 0.53
N GLU A 260 -3.28 14.69 -0.49
CA GLU A 260 -4.68 14.98 -0.77
C GLU A 260 -5.58 14.53 0.39
N GLN A 261 -5.30 13.35 0.97
CA GLN A 261 -6.03 12.83 2.14
C GLN A 261 -5.87 13.72 3.38
N GLU A 262 -4.72 14.39 3.53
CA GLU A 262 -4.54 15.38 4.58
C GLU A 262 -5.31 16.67 4.29
N HIS A 263 -5.02 17.33 3.15
CA HIS A 263 -5.49 18.68 2.89
C HIS A 263 -6.98 18.76 2.52
N LYS A 264 -7.49 17.73 1.86
CA LYS A 264 -8.88 17.71 1.39
C LYS A 264 -9.84 17.02 2.35
N TYR A 265 -9.37 15.95 3.00
CA TYR A 265 -10.21 15.11 3.84
C TYR A 265 -9.85 15.14 5.32
N GLY A 266 -8.65 15.61 5.70
CA GLY A 266 -8.21 15.66 7.09
C GLY A 266 -8.03 14.28 7.72
N LEU A 267 -7.75 13.25 6.92
CA LEU A 267 -7.71 11.85 7.36
C LEU A 267 -6.32 11.22 7.40
N CYS A 268 -5.33 11.75 6.67
CA CYS A 268 -3.97 11.22 6.67
C CYS A 268 -2.98 12.35 6.93
N PHE A 269 -2.44 12.41 8.14
CA PHE A 269 -1.53 13.48 8.58
C PHE A 269 -0.09 13.10 8.28
N ASN A 270 0.61 13.91 7.48
CA ASN A 270 1.97 13.62 7.02
C ASN A 270 3.00 14.26 7.95
N PHE A 271 3.92 13.46 8.46
CA PHE A 271 5.03 13.91 9.30
C PHE A 271 6.37 13.38 8.78
N ARG A 272 7.42 14.14 9.05
CA ARG A 272 8.78 13.65 8.84
C ARG A 272 9.25 12.85 10.05
N PRO A 273 10.17 11.87 9.87
CA PRO A 273 10.68 11.06 10.98
C PRO A 273 11.38 11.88 12.08
N ASP A 274 11.92 13.06 11.75
CA ASP A 274 12.59 13.98 12.69
C ASP A 274 11.62 14.86 13.48
N ASP A 275 10.33 14.89 13.13
CA ASP A 275 9.28 15.61 13.89
C ASP A 275 8.54 14.71 14.88
N TYR A 276 9.30 14.04 15.75
CA TYR A 276 8.69 13.18 16.76
C TYR A 276 7.65 13.89 17.63
N LYS A 277 7.89 15.17 17.99
CA LYS A 277 6.96 15.94 18.84
C LYS A 277 5.63 16.20 18.13
N GLY A 278 5.66 16.50 16.85
CA GLY A 278 4.44 16.66 16.03
C GLY A 278 3.65 15.37 15.94
N ILE A 279 4.33 14.24 15.71
CA ILE A 279 3.73 12.90 15.68
C ILE A 279 3.05 12.58 17.02
N GLU A 280 3.75 12.75 18.14
CA GLU A 280 3.23 12.51 19.50
C GLU A 280 2.00 13.38 19.78
N ALA A 281 2.11 14.68 19.51
CA ALA A 281 1.03 15.64 19.76
C ALA A 281 -0.23 15.30 18.94
N LYS A 282 -0.08 14.99 17.65
CA LYS A 282 -1.20 14.62 16.78
C LYS A 282 -1.85 13.30 17.19
N ALA A 283 -1.05 12.30 17.59
CA ALA A 283 -1.57 11.05 18.09
C ALA A 283 -2.44 11.23 19.34
N LEU A 284 -1.96 12.02 20.31
CA LEU A 284 -2.72 12.32 21.52
C LEU A 284 -3.97 13.18 21.23
N GLU A 285 -3.88 14.13 20.30
CA GLU A 285 -5.02 14.93 19.84
C GLU A 285 -6.13 14.02 19.30
N LEU A 286 -5.79 13.10 18.38
CA LEU A 286 -6.75 12.16 17.80
C LEU A 286 -7.36 11.24 18.87
N LEU A 287 -6.55 10.74 19.80
CA LEU A 287 -7.03 9.90 20.89
C LEU A 287 -7.83 10.67 21.95
N ALA A 288 -7.78 12.00 21.99
CA ALA A 288 -8.59 12.81 22.88
C ALA A 288 -10.02 13.04 22.38
N LEU A 289 -10.32 12.73 21.09
CA LEU A 289 -11.67 12.83 20.56
C LEU A 289 -12.58 11.78 21.22
N ASP A 290 -13.78 12.13 21.62
CA ASP A 290 -14.73 11.21 22.28
C ASP A 290 -15.13 10.05 21.35
N ASP A 291 -15.33 10.35 20.08
CA ASP A 291 -15.58 9.39 19.01
C ASP A 291 -14.73 9.77 17.79
N THR A 292 -13.56 9.16 17.70
CA THR A 292 -12.63 9.43 16.60
C THR A 292 -13.23 9.10 15.24
N ARG A 293 -14.02 8.02 15.15
CA ARG A 293 -14.63 7.60 13.89
C ARG A 293 -15.78 8.48 13.47
N GLY A 294 -16.73 8.73 14.37
CA GLY A 294 -17.87 9.60 14.08
C GLY A 294 -17.43 11.01 13.69
N HIS A 295 -16.27 11.45 14.18
CA HIS A 295 -15.68 12.74 13.79
C HIS A 295 -15.27 12.77 12.31
N PHE A 296 -14.77 11.67 11.75
CA PHE A 296 -14.25 11.59 10.38
C PHE A 296 -15.23 10.95 9.38
N GLU A 297 -16.34 10.36 9.84
CA GLU A 297 -17.33 9.72 8.99
C GLU A 297 -17.86 10.62 7.85
N PRO A 298 -18.14 11.90 8.07
CA PRO A 298 -18.59 12.80 7.00
C PRO A 298 -17.55 13.06 5.90
N ALA A 299 -16.28 12.97 6.21
CA ALA A 299 -15.18 13.14 5.24
C ALA A 299 -14.98 11.91 4.35
N HIS A 300 -15.52 10.78 4.78
CA HIS A 300 -15.42 9.50 4.10
C HIS A 300 -16.63 9.26 3.15
N ALA A 301 -17.79 9.84 3.44
CA ALA A 301 -18.99 9.76 2.60
C ALA A 301 -18.89 10.60 1.32
#